data_c0d1ccfa4c21d54be88b47a76e6a612f
#
_entry.id   c0d1ccfa4c21d54be88b47a76e6a612f
#
_cell.length_a   1.000
_cell.length_b   1.000
_cell.length_c   1.000
_cell.angle_alpha   90.00
_cell.angle_beta   90.00
_cell.angle_gamma   90.00
#
_symmetry.space_group_name_H-M   'P 1'
#
loop_
_entity.id
_entity.type
_entity.pdbx_description
1 polymer ?
#
loop_
_entity_poly.entity_id
_entity_poly.type
_entity_poly.pdbx_seq_one_letter_code
_entity_poly.pdbx_strand_id
1 'polypeptide(L)'
;MQQQVTPVDYVRPQIDTHKSRWFFFSSASRPFGMVSLSPDTQTEGSWNSGYLYNSKEIRCFSHVHCWQLAGVPVMPTTGEITGHKGMDAYKSAYSHDSEIVKPGYHKVELDKYKIGVELTSTARVGMHRYTYPAGEKANVLFDVGALLAHGKTEKAAIHRISSKEIGGYSVLAPTSRRKKPVTVYFVARFNQNMTEFGGWEKEGEDKKLVRKNSIEGTDIGGYASFDKLKKQSLLMKVGISYVSE
;
A
#
# COMPACT_ATOMS: atom_id res chain seq x y z
N MET A 1 10.37 -30.55 -22.15
CA MET A 1 9.14 -29.91 -22.74
C MET A 1 9.43 -28.44 -22.95
N GLN A 2 9.38 -27.92 -24.18
CA GLN A 2 9.47 -26.49 -24.45
C GLN A 2 8.20 -25.84 -23.92
N GLN A 3 8.36 -24.85 -23.07
CA GLN A 3 7.23 -24.05 -22.57
C GLN A 3 6.62 -23.29 -23.74
N GLN A 4 5.36 -23.54 -24.03
CA GLN A 4 4.66 -22.82 -25.11
C GLN A 4 4.54 -21.34 -24.72
N VAL A 5 5.15 -20.47 -25.52
CA VAL A 5 5.10 -19.02 -25.34
C VAL A 5 3.69 -18.53 -25.69
N THR A 6 3.09 -17.76 -24.79
CA THR A 6 1.75 -17.20 -24.95
C THR A 6 1.82 -15.67 -25.17
N PRO A 7 0.78 -15.03 -25.71
CA PRO A 7 0.79 -13.58 -25.91
C PRO A 7 1.11 -12.77 -24.63
N VAL A 8 0.73 -13.25 -23.44
CA VAL A 8 1.02 -12.58 -22.18
C VAL A 8 2.53 -12.53 -21.85
N ASP A 9 3.32 -13.45 -22.39
CA ASP A 9 4.76 -13.50 -22.16
C ASP A 9 5.50 -12.38 -22.90
N TYR A 10 4.87 -11.72 -23.86
CA TYR A 10 5.40 -10.54 -24.55
C TYR A 10 5.07 -9.22 -23.87
N VAL A 11 4.15 -9.21 -22.90
CA VAL A 11 3.79 -8.00 -22.18
C VAL A 11 4.89 -7.62 -21.20
N ARG A 12 5.33 -6.38 -21.28
CA ARG A 12 6.37 -5.81 -20.42
C ARG A 12 5.76 -4.66 -19.58
N PRO A 13 5.27 -4.94 -18.38
CA PRO A 13 4.60 -3.91 -17.57
C PRO A 13 5.50 -2.74 -17.18
N GLN A 14 6.82 -2.90 -17.21
CA GLN A 14 7.79 -1.85 -16.88
C GLN A 14 8.09 -0.89 -18.04
N ILE A 15 7.53 -1.10 -19.24
CA ILE A 15 7.68 -0.16 -20.35
C ILE A 15 7.21 1.23 -19.88
N ASP A 16 7.98 2.26 -20.21
CA ASP A 16 7.72 3.68 -19.92
C ASP A 16 7.75 4.06 -18.42
N THR A 17 8.31 3.21 -17.56
CA THR A 17 8.48 3.52 -16.14
C THR A 17 9.77 4.29 -15.82
N HIS A 18 10.64 4.48 -16.82
CA HIS A 18 11.89 5.19 -16.70
C HIS A 18 11.73 6.64 -17.14
N LYS A 19 11.67 7.60 -16.21
CA LYS A 19 11.55 9.04 -16.46
C LYS A 19 10.22 9.52 -17.06
N SER A 20 9.22 8.68 -17.19
CA SER A 20 7.92 9.13 -17.66
C SER A 20 7.18 9.90 -16.59
N ARG A 21 6.75 11.11 -16.90
CA ARG A 21 5.94 11.93 -16.01
C ARG A 21 4.43 11.64 -16.11
N TRP A 22 4.02 10.84 -17.10
CA TRP A 22 2.62 10.55 -17.38
C TRP A 22 2.17 9.23 -16.83
N PHE A 23 3.02 8.58 -16.09
CA PHE A 23 2.91 7.18 -15.84
C PHE A 23 2.33 6.87 -14.46
N PHE A 24 1.36 5.98 -14.44
CA PHE A 24 0.72 5.43 -13.25
C PHE A 24 0.76 3.92 -13.34
N PHE A 25 1.94 3.39 -13.15
CA PHE A 25 2.18 1.98 -13.31
C PHE A 25 1.49 1.16 -12.23
N SER A 26 0.91 0.07 -12.68
CA SER A 26 0.28 -0.89 -11.80
C SER A 26 0.48 -2.30 -12.34
N SER A 27 1.57 -2.94 -11.92
CA SER A 27 1.92 -4.29 -12.36
C SER A 27 0.99 -5.37 -11.85
N ALA A 28 0.57 -5.27 -10.60
CA ALA A 28 -0.30 -6.24 -9.96
C ALA A 28 -1.79 -5.94 -10.17
N SER A 29 -2.14 -5.39 -11.33
CA SER A 29 -3.51 -5.08 -11.74
C SER A 29 -4.03 -6.05 -12.78
N ARG A 30 -5.35 -6.19 -12.86
CA ARG A 30 -5.99 -6.80 -14.01
C ARG A 30 -6.61 -5.72 -14.90
N PRO A 31 -6.71 -5.94 -16.22
CA PRO A 31 -7.34 -5.00 -17.13
C PRO A 31 -8.75 -4.63 -16.67
N PHE A 32 -9.06 -3.32 -16.72
CA PHE A 32 -10.35 -2.73 -16.30
C PHE A 32 -10.72 -2.96 -14.83
N GLY A 33 -9.73 -3.32 -13.97
CA GLY A 33 -9.94 -3.41 -12.53
C GLY A 33 -10.02 -2.02 -11.88
N MET A 34 -10.77 -1.91 -10.78
CA MET A 34 -10.77 -0.75 -9.92
C MET A 34 -9.46 -0.67 -9.11
N VAL A 35 -8.94 -1.83 -8.72
CA VAL A 35 -7.66 -1.94 -7.98
C VAL A 35 -6.50 -1.81 -8.95
N SER A 36 -5.65 -0.85 -8.68
CA SER A 36 -4.38 -0.59 -9.38
C SER A 36 -3.22 -0.79 -8.40
N LEU A 37 -3.02 -2.04 -7.96
CA LEU A 37 -2.02 -2.38 -6.94
C LEU A 37 -0.61 -2.36 -7.49
N SER A 38 0.29 -1.62 -6.82
CA SER A 38 1.69 -1.45 -7.23
C SER A 38 2.54 -0.95 -6.07
N PRO A 39 3.86 -1.16 -6.10
CA PRO A 39 4.79 -0.37 -5.29
C PRO A 39 4.73 1.11 -5.67
N ASP A 40 4.88 1.97 -4.67
CA ASP A 40 5.12 3.40 -4.83
C ASP A 40 6.57 3.70 -4.47
N THR A 41 7.36 4.06 -5.45
CA THR A 41 8.76 4.45 -5.27
C THR A 41 8.91 5.96 -5.16
N GLN A 42 7.93 6.70 -5.67
CA GLN A 42 7.81 8.14 -5.53
C GLN A 42 6.39 8.52 -5.17
N THR A 43 6.23 9.33 -4.13
CA THR A 43 4.92 9.74 -3.59
C THR A 43 4.67 11.23 -3.67
N GLU A 44 5.65 12.00 -4.10
CA GLU A 44 5.60 13.44 -4.24
C GLU A 44 5.73 13.89 -5.70
N GLY A 45 5.31 15.11 -5.97
CA GLY A 45 5.35 15.69 -7.32
C GLY A 45 4.07 15.48 -8.13
N SER A 46 3.79 16.41 -9.05
CA SER A 46 2.48 16.47 -9.73
C SER A 46 2.20 15.35 -10.72
N TRP A 47 3.22 14.65 -11.18
CA TRP A 47 3.09 13.71 -12.27
C TRP A 47 3.89 12.41 -12.08
N ASN A 48 4.61 12.31 -10.99
CA ASN A 48 5.62 11.28 -10.78
C ASN A 48 5.32 10.37 -9.58
N SER A 49 4.10 10.32 -9.10
CA SER A 49 3.74 9.38 -8.03
C SER A 49 3.48 7.99 -8.58
N GLY A 50 3.89 7.00 -7.83
CA GLY A 50 3.81 5.60 -8.21
C GLY A 50 5.19 4.98 -8.44
N TYR A 51 5.26 3.98 -9.29
CA TYR A 51 6.49 3.24 -9.55
C TYR A 51 7.35 3.92 -10.61
N LEU A 52 8.59 4.24 -10.27
CA LEU A 52 9.63 4.69 -11.19
C LEU A 52 10.81 3.73 -11.16
N TYR A 53 11.16 3.19 -12.31
CA TYR A 53 12.23 2.19 -12.45
C TYR A 53 13.59 2.65 -11.92
N ASN A 54 13.91 3.96 -12.05
CA ASN A 54 15.18 4.51 -11.56
C ASN A 54 15.27 4.66 -10.05
N SER A 55 14.17 4.55 -9.34
CA SER A 55 14.15 4.66 -7.89
C SER A 55 14.75 3.41 -7.26
N LYS A 56 15.41 3.58 -6.13
CA LYS A 56 16.01 2.48 -5.35
C LYS A 56 15.29 2.26 -4.02
N GLU A 57 14.17 2.93 -3.80
CA GLU A 57 13.43 2.86 -2.54
C GLU A 57 11.94 2.66 -2.84
N ILE A 58 11.30 1.76 -2.09
CA ILE A 58 9.85 1.62 -2.02
C ILE A 58 9.37 2.34 -0.77
N ARG A 59 8.37 3.22 -0.94
CA ARG A 59 7.76 4.02 0.12
C ARG A 59 6.52 3.36 0.70
N CYS A 60 5.70 2.77 -0.16
CA CYS A 60 4.51 2.02 0.22
C CYS A 60 4.00 1.16 -0.95
N PHE A 61 2.86 0.52 -0.74
CA PHE A 61 2.10 -0.19 -1.77
C PHE A 61 0.66 0.33 -1.74
N SER A 62 0.20 0.95 -2.84
CA SER A 62 -1.12 1.55 -2.91
C SER A 62 -2.07 0.78 -3.82
N HIS A 63 -3.37 0.93 -3.58
CA HIS A 63 -4.43 0.20 -4.27
C HIS A 63 -5.12 1.03 -5.34
N VAL A 64 -4.91 2.35 -5.34
CA VAL A 64 -5.49 3.27 -6.32
C VAL A 64 -4.38 4.18 -6.83
N HIS A 65 -4.19 4.15 -8.14
CA HIS A 65 -3.24 5.00 -8.85
C HIS A 65 -3.93 5.68 -10.01
N CYS A 66 -3.97 6.99 -10.01
CA CYS A 66 -4.30 7.80 -11.15
C CYS A 66 -3.96 9.27 -10.87
N TRP A 67 -4.14 10.13 -11.84
CA TRP A 67 -3.73 11.53 -11.77
C TRP A 67 -4.28 12.31 -10.57
N GLN A 68 -5.39 11.88 -10.02
CA GLN A 68 -6.14 12.66 -9.06
C GLN A 68 -6.72 11.81 -7.93
N LEU A 69 -6.39 10.54 -7.92
CA LEU A 69 -6.79 9.59 -6.89
C LEU A 69 -5.57 8.85 -6.37
N ALA A 70 -5.52 8.75 -5.08
CA ALA A 70 -4.59 7.90 -4.37
C ALA A 70 -5.38 7.16 -3.29
N GLY A 71 -4.90 6.07 -2.81
CA GLY A 71 -5.63 5.47 -1.72
C GLY A 71 -5.07 4.17 -1.18
N VAL A 72 -5.30 4.04 0.09
CA VAL A 72 -4.97 2.88 0.91
C VAL A 72 -3.49 2.48 0.76
N PRO A 73 -2.54 3.41 1.04
CA PRO A 73 -1.13 3.05 1.09
C PRO A 73 -0.85 2.17 2.30
N VAL A 74 -0.17 1.06 2.06
CA VAL A 74 0.23 0.10 3.10
C VAL A 74 1.71 -0.18 3.03
N MET A 75 2.32 -0.49 4.19
CA MET A 75 3.73 -0.87 4.26
C MET A 75 3.94 -1.98 5.28
N PRO A 76 4.44 -3.16 4.89
CA PRO A 76 4.86 -4.17 5.84
C PRO A 76 6.21 -3.78 6.48
N THR A 77 6.32 -3.95 7.79
CA THR A 77 7.52 -3.63 8.57
C THR A 77 7.79 -4.70 9.62
N THR A 78 9.00 -4.74 10.17
CA THR A 78 9.38 -5.59 11.31
C THR A 78 9.68 -4.77 12.55
N GLY A 79 9.66 -5.42 13.71
CA GLY A 79 10.07 -4.82 14.99
C GLY A 79 8.97 -4.06 15.72
N GLU A 80 9.33 -3.28 16.71
CA GLU A 80 8.37 -2.52 17.51
C GLU A 80 7.88 -1.26 16.77
N ILE A 81 6.60 -0.93 16.93
CA ILE A 81 6.04 0.32 16.47
C ILE A 81 6.32 1.41 17.47
N THR A 82 7.23 2.32 17.14
CA THR A 82 7.68 3.41 18.02
C THR A 82 7.08 4.77 17.66
N GLY A 83 6.27 4.84 16.63
CA GLY A 83 5.64 6.03 16.10
C GLY A 83 5.68 6.08 14.58
N HIS A 84 5.10 7.10 14.02
CA HIS A 84 5.09 7.34 12.58
C HIS A 84 5.60 8.76 12.27
N LYS A 85 6.61 8.85 11.43
CA LYS A 85 7.23 10.13 11.01
C LYS A 85 7.11 10.36 9.50
N GLY A 86 6.06 9.84 8.88
CA GLY A 86 5.84 9.92 7.44
C GLY A 86 6.46 8.76 6.65
N MET A 87 6.19 8.72 5.35
CA MET A 87 6.65 7.64 4.46
C MET A 87 8.17 7.52 4.38
N ASP A 88 8.90 8.61 4.58
CA ASP A 88 10.37 8.59 4.63
C ASP A 88 10.92 7.79 5.81
N ALA A 89 10.20 7.70 6.91
CA ALA A 89 10.64 6.95 8.09
C ALA A 89 10.54 5.44 7.89
N TYR A 90 9.55 4.96 7.16
CA TYR A 90 9.32 3.53 6.96
C TYR A 90 9.67 2.99 5.57
N LYS A 91 10.07 3.83 4.62
CA LYS A 91 10.55 3.37 3.31
C LYS A 91 11.69 2.35 3.42
N SER A 92 11.84 1.54 2.41
CA SER A 92 12.89 0.53 2.31
C SER A 92 13.60 0.58 0.97
N ALA A 93 14.92 0.41 0.99
CA ALA A 93 15.64 0.09 -0.23
C ALA A 93 15.18 -1.25 -0.80
N TYR A 94 15.37 -1.43 -2.11
CA TYR A 94 15.15 -2.68 -2.84
C TYR A 94 16.10 -2.79 -4.04
N SER A 95 16.25 -3.99 -4.58
CA SER A 95 17.01 -4.24 -5.80
C SER A 95 16.12 -4.83 -6.89
N HIS A 96 16.33 -4.39 -8.14
CA HIS A 96 15.73 -5.01 -9.31
C HIS A 96 16.15 -6.47 -9.52
N ASP A 97 17.27 -6.90 -8.93
CA ASP A 97 17.72 -8.30 -9.00
C ASP A 97 16.76 -9.25 -8.26
N SER A 98 16.06 -8.76 -7.23
CA SER A 98 15.03 -9.51 -6.50
C SER A 98 13.61 -9.27 -7.03
N GLU A 99 13.45 -8.37 -8.01
CA GLU A 99 12.15 -7.94 -8.52
C GLU A 99 11.66 -8.84 -9.66
N ILE A 100 10.41 -9.27 -9.57
CA ILE A 100 9.71 -9.97 -10.65
C ILE A 100 8.44 -9.20 -10.99
N VAL A 101 8.36 -8.73 -12.23
CA VAL A 101 7.20 -7.98 -12.75
C VAL A 101 6.59 -8.74 -13.92
N LYS A 102 5.34 -9.14 -13.77
CA LYS A 102 4.54 -9.79 -14.81
C LYS A 102 3.14 -9.16 -14.84
N PRO A 103 2.40 -9.26 -15.94
CA PRO A 103 1.00 -8.83 -15.96
C PRO A 103 0.21 -9.44 -14.82
N GLY A 104 -0.36 -8.60 -13.95
CA GLY A 104 -1.13 -9.02 -12.78
C GLY A 104 -0.33 -9.55 -11.59
N TYR A 105 1.00 -9.46 -11.63
CA TYR A 105 1.85 -9.93 -10.53
C TYR A 105 3.09 -9.07 -10.34
N HIS A 106 3.40 -8.76 -9.09
CA HIS A 106 4.64 -8.09 -8.70
C HIS A 106 5.24 -8.78 -7.48
N LYS A 107 6.55 -9.04 -7.53
CA LYS A 107 7.32 -9.53 -6.39
C LYS A 107 8.54 -8.65 -6.19
N VAL A 108 8.87 -8.35 -4.92
CA VAL A 108 10.05 -7.58 -4.54
C VAL A 108 10.45 -7.90 -3.11
N GLU A 109 11.71 -7.69 -2.75
CA GLU A 109 12.20 -7.79 -1.38
C GLU A 109 12.46 -6.37 -0.82
N LEU A 110 12.02 -6.14 0.41
CA LEU A 110 12.29 -4.92 1.18
C LEU A 110 13.55 -5.11 2.02
N ASP A 111 14.65 -4.51 1.59
CA ASP A 111 15.99 -4.73 2.18
C ASP A 111 16.07 -4.36 3.66
N LYS A 112 15.43 -3.24 4.05
CA LYS A 112 15.42 -2.74 5.44
C LYS A 112 14.79 -3.74 6.41
N TYR A 113 13.73 -4.41 5.98
CA TYR A 113 12.91 -5.27 6.81
C TYR A 113 13.11 -6.76 6.54
N LYS A 114 13.85 -7.10 5.47
CA LYS A 114 14.01 -8.49 4.98
C LYS A 114 12.67 -9.17 4.72
N ILE A 115 11.73 -8.41 4.15
CA ILE A 115 10.37 -8.88 3.85
C ILE A 115 10.23 -9.12 2.36
N GLY A 116 9.89 -10.36 1.98
CA GLY A 116 9.44 -10.67 0.63
C GLY A 116 7.99 -10.21 0.46
N VAL A 117 7.72 -9.40 -0.56
CA VAL A 117 6.39 -8.89 -0.92
C VAL A 117 5.96 -9.46 -2.24
N GLU A 118 4.78 -10.04 -2.31
CA GLU A 118 4.14 -10.49 -3.54
C GLU A 118 2.74 -9.89 -3.63
N LEU A 119 2.41 -9.35 -4.79
CA LEU A 119 1.17 -8.64 -5.07
C LEU A 119 0.45 -9.24 -6.28
N THR A 120 -0.85 -9.32 -6.19
CA THR A 120 -1.76 -9.58 -7.32
C THR A 120 -3.12 -8.95 -7.03
N SER A 121 -4.05 -8.96 -8.00
CA SER A 121 -5.38 -8.39 -7.75
C SER A 121 -6.48 -9.08 -8.55
N THR A 122 -7.70 -8.90 -8.07
CA THR A 122 -8.94 -9.03 -8.83
C THR A 122 -9.44 -7.65 -9.25
N ALA A 123 -10.64 -7.56 -9.79
CA ALA A 123 -11.19 -6.28 -10.21
C ALA A 123 -11.34 -5.26 -9.06
N ARG A 124 -11.60 -5.72 -7.83
CA ARG A 124 -11.89 -4.86 -6.67
C ARG A 124 -11.09 -5.19 -5.40
N VAL A 125 -10.24 -6.20 -5.46
CA VAL A 125 -9.48 -6.66 -4.28
C VAL A 125 -8.01 -6.77 -4.63
N GLY A 126 -7.17 -6.04 -3.92
CA GLY A 126 -5.73 -6.24 -3.88
C GLY A 126 -5.38 -7.40 -2.96
N MET A 127 -4.46 -8.26 -3.39
CA MET A 127 -3.96 -9.38 -2.60
C MET A 127 -2.48 -9.22 -2.35
N HIS A 128 -2.10 -9.27 -1.09
CA HIS A 128 -0.71 -9.19 -0.64
C HIS A 128 -0.32 -10.49 0.05
N ARG A 129 0.88 -10.96 -0.26
CA ARG A 129 1.58 -11.95 0.54
C ARG A 129 2.89 -11.37 1.01
N TYR A 130 3.07 -11.34 2.32
CA TYR A 130 4.29 -10.88 2.96
C TYR A 130 5.00 -12.08 3.61
N THR A 131 6.25 -12.29 3.27
CA THR A 131 7.11 -13.29 3.90
C THR A 131 8.08 -12.57 4.82
N TYR A 132 7.90 -12.76 6.12
CA TYR A 132 8.68 -12.10 7.16
C TYR A 132 9.89 -12.95 7.57
N PRO A 133 10.98 -12.33 8.04
CA PRO A 133 12.09 -13.05 8.67
C PRO A 133 11.61 -13.75 9.95
N ALA A 134 12.26 -14.88 10.27
CA ALA A 134 11.90 -15.66 11.45
C ALA A 134 12.20 -14.89 12.74
N GLY A 135 11.29 -14.99 13.71
CA GLY A 135 11.48 -14.40 15.05
C GLY A 135 11.17 -12.91 15.16
N GLU A 136 10.92 -12.24 14.06
CA GLU A 136 10.59 -10.82 14.08
C GLU A 136 9.08 -10.59 14.28
N LYS A 137 8.74 -9.53 15.02
CA LYS A 137 7.38 -9.03 15.11
C LYS A 137 6.97 -8.46 13.75
N ALA A 138 5.90 -8.98 13.19
CA ALA A 138 5.40 -8.55 11.88
C ALA A 138 4.37 -7.44 12.04
N ASN A 139 4.46 -6.40 11.22
CA ASN A 139 3.49 -5.31 11.21
C ASN A 139 3.06 -4.98 9.78
N VAL A 140 1.85 -4.44 9.64
CA VAL A 140 1.38 -3.77 8.42
C VAL A 140 0.89 -2.39 8.82
N LEU A 141 1.51 -1.35 8.27
CA LEU A 141 1.10 0.03 8.41
C LEU A 141 0.06 0.38 7.35
N PHE A 142 -0.94 1.18 7.72
CA PHE A 142 -1.96 1.78 6.86
C PHE A 142 -1.89 3.29 7.01
N ASP A 143 -1.26 3.97 6.07
CA ASP A 143 -1.09 5.43 6.13
C ASP A 143 -2.23 6.15 5.40
N VAL A 144 -3.44 6.00 5.93
CA VAL A 144 -4.68 6.44 5.27
C VAL A 144 -4.82 7.97 5.17
N GLY A 145 -4.07 8.71 5.96
CA GLY A 145 -3.96 10.18 5.86
C GLY A 145 -2.90 10.65 4.85
N ALA A 146 -2.03 9.76 4.40
CA ALA A 146 -0.98 10.11 3.46
C ALA A 146 -1.50 10.29 2.03
N LEU A 147 -0.78 11.06 1.27
CA LEU A 147 -1.09 11.36 -0.13
C LEU A 147 -0.04 10.80 -1.07
N LEU A 148 -0.53 10.48 -2.25
CA LEU A 148 0.29 10.29 -3.43
C LEU A 148 0.09 11.49 -4.36
N ALA A 149 1.18 12.10 -4.85
CA ALA A 149 1.18 13.25 -5.74
C ALA A 149 0.66 14.57 -5.10
N HIS A 150 0.01 15.39 -5.90
CA HIS A 150 -0.59 16.64 -5.45
C HIS A 150 -2.02 16.45 -4.95
N GLY A 151 -2.26 16.87 -3.77
CA GLY A 151 -3.60 16.88 -3.21
C GLY A 151 -3.57 17.05 -1.70
N LYS A 152 -4.71 16.84 -1.08
CA LYS A 152 -4.87 16.79 0.38
C LYS A 152 -5.86 15.70 0.71
N THR A 153 -5.60 14.99 1.79
CA THR A 153 -6.62 14.20 2.47
C THR A 153 -7.37 15.15 3.40
N GLU A 154 -8.66 15.36 3.15
CA GLU A 154 -9.50 16.22 3.98
C GLU A 154 -9.86 15.54 5.29
N LYS A 155 -10.08 14.22 5.22
CA LYS A 155 -10.47 13.40 6.35
C LYS A 155 -10.11 11.95 6.05
N ALA A 156 -9.69 11.20 7.07
CA ALA A 156 -9.51 9.77 6.99
C ALA A 156 -9.97 9.09 8.27
N ALA A 157 -10.33 7.84 8.18
CA ALA A 157 -10.60 7.00 9.34
C ALA A 157 -10.04 5.60 9.13
N ILE A 158 -9.65 4.97 10.24
CA ILE A 158 -9.28 3.56 10.28
C ILE A 158 -9.78 2.96 11.58
N HIS A 159 -10.34 1.75 11.51
CA HIS A 159 -10.87 1.08 12.69
C HIS A 159 -10.75 -0.43 12.58
N ARG A 160 -10.71 -1.07 13.74
CA ARG A 160 -10.72 -2.52 13.87
C ARG A 160 -12.16 -3.04 13.79
N ILE A 161 -12.45 -3.86 12.78
CA ILE A 161 -13.76 -4.53 12.63
C ILE A 161 -13.78 -5.82 13.44
N SER A 162 -12.71 -6.62 13.36
CA SER A 162 -12.60 -7.90 14.06
C SER A 162 -11.14 -8.20 14.42
N SER A 163 -10.87 -9.40 14.92
CA SER A 163 -9.48 -9.85 15.14
C SER A 163 -8.68 -10.02 13.84
N LYS A 164 -9.36 -10.05 12.68
CA LYS A 164 -8.73 -10.25 11.37
C LYS A 164 -9.04 -9.16 10.36
N GLU A 165 -9.82 -8.16 10.72
CA GLU A 165 -10.33 -7.18 9.77
C GLU A 165 -10.16 -5.76 10.28
N ILE A 166 -9.75 -4.89 9.37
CA ILE A 166 -9.62 -3.44 9.54
C ILE A 166 -10.42 -2.80 8.41
N GLY A 167 -11.22 -1.78 8.73
CA GLY A 167 -11.90 -0.94 7.76
C GLY A 167 -11.48 0.51 7.87
N GLY A 168 -11.90 1.30 6.91
CA GLY A 168 -11.66 2.73 6.92
C GLY A 168 -11.92 3.41 5.59
N TYR A 169 -11.60 4.70 5.56
CA TYR A 169 -11.73 5.52 4.36
C TYR A 169 -10.73 6.67 4.34
N SER A 170 -10.54 7.23 3.15
CA SER A 170 -9.85 8.50 2.93
C SER A 170 -10.69 9.39 2.03
N VAL A 171 -10.94 10.63 2.46
CA VAL A 171 -11.61 11.67 1.67
C VAL A 171 -10.55 12.52 0.99
N LEU A 172 -10.45 12.38 -0.32
CA LEU A 172 -9.49 13.11 -1.13
C LEU A 172 -10.08 14.44 -1.58
N ALA A 173 -9.41 15.55 -1.28
CA ALA A 173 -9.83 16.90 -1.62
C ALA A 173 -10.07 17.06 -3.14
N PRO A 174 -10.88 18.06 -3.54
CA PRO A 174 -10.98 18.46 -4.94
C PRO A 174 -9.62 18.82 -5.54
N THR A 175 -9.51 18.66 -6.85
CA THR A 175 -8.33 19.06 -7.62
C THR A 175 -8.74 20.00 -8.76
N SER A 176 -7.78 20.56 -9.48
CA SER A 176 -8.07 21.42 -10.65
C SER A 176 -8.92 20.69 -11.70
N ARG A 177 -8.79 19.39 -11.84
CA ARG A 177 -9.51 18.56 -12.83
C ARG A 177 -10.73 17.86 -12.26
N ARG A 178 -10.73 17.53 -10.98
CA ARG A 178 -11.85 16.91 -10.26
C ARG A 178 -12.37 17.87 -9.20
N LYS A 179 -13.49 18.49 -9.48
CA LYS A 179 -14.07 19.59 -8.67
C LYS A 179 -14.76 19.15 -7.38
N LYS A 180 -15.02 17.85 -7.22
CA LYS A 180 -15.66 17.28 -6.02
C LYS A 180 -14.68 16.41 -5.24
N PRO A 181 -14.78 16.33 -3.91
CA PRO A 181 -14.05 15.35 -3.14
C PRO A 181 -14.44 13.93 -3.56
N VAL A 182 -13.57 12.97 -3.31
CA VAL A 182 -13.83 11.54 -3.52
C VAL A 182 -13.43 10.79 -2.28
N THR A 183 -14.32 9.92 -1.83
CA THR A 183 -14.02 8.99 -0.74
C THR A 183 -13.63 7.63 -1.31
N VAL A 184 -12.50 7.13 -0.82
CA VAL A 184 -12.05 5.75 -1.06
C VAL A 184 -12.22 4.99 0.24
N TYR A 185 -13.14 4.04 0.25
CA TYR A 185 -13.36 3.10 1.36
C TYR A 185 -12.55 1.84 1.16
N PHE A 186 -12.18 1.19 2.25
CA PHE A 186 -11.50 -0.10 2.18
C PHE A 186 -11.86 -1.02 3.34
N VAL A 187 -11.74 -2.32 3.10
CA VAL A 187 -11.70 -3.35 4.12
C VAL A 187 -10.49 -4.25 3.85
N ALA A 188 -9.61 -4.35 4.83
CA ALA A 188 -8.45 -5.24 4.82
C ALA A 188 -8.73 -6.47 5.70
N ARG A 189 -8.55 -7.67 5.16
CA ARG A 189 -8.72 -8.93 5.88
C ARG A 189 -7.45 -9.76 5.85
N PHE A 190 -6.99 -10.18 7.03
CA PHE A 190 -5.82 -11.02 7.23
C PHE A 190 -6.20 -12.50 7.38
N ASN A 191 -5.28 -13.39 7.01
CA ASN A 191 -5.45 -14.83 7.23
C ASN A 191 -5.21 -15.25 8.69
N GLN A 192 -4.68 -14.37 9.53
CA GLN A 192 -4.36 -14.60 10.94
C GLN A 192 -4.94 -13.51 11.84
N ASN A 193 -5.07 -13.77 13.13
CA ASN A 193 -5.50 -12.75 14.10
C ASN A 193 -4.38 -11.75 14.34
N MET A 194 -4.73 -10.49 14.38
CA MET A 194 -3.87 -9.42 14.89
C MET A 194 -3.68 -9.60 16.41
N THR A 195 -2.45 -9.48 16.87
CA THR A 195 -2.13 -9.43 18.30
C THR A 195 -2.28 -8.02 18.86
N GLU A 196 -2.06 -7.01 18.02
CA GLU A 196 -2.24 -5.61 18.39
C GLU A 196 -2.82 -4.82 17.20
N PHE A 197 -3.65 -3.83 17.51
CA PHE A 197 -4.10 -2.78 16.60
C PHE A 197 -3.95 -1.43 17.29
N GLY A 198 -3.53 -0.45 16.57
CA GLY A 198 -3.40 0.93 16.99
C GLY A 198 -3.12 1.83 15.81
N GLY A 199 -2.64 3.03 16.07
CA GLY A 199 -2.28 3.93 14.99
C GLY A 199 -1.63 5.20 15.52
N TRP A 200 -1.72 6.25 14.74
CA TRP A 200 -1.22 7.57 15.10
C TRP A 200 -2.24 8.65 14.80
N GLU A 201 -2.22 9.66 15.62
CA GLU A 201 -2.98 10.90 15.48
C GLU A 201 -2.00 12.07 15.39
N LYS A 202 -2.38 13.12 14.66
CA LYS A 202 -1.61 14.34 14.61
C LYS A 202 -1.69 15.08 15.96
N GLU A 203 -0.54 15.44 16.52
CA GLU A 203 -0.43 16.24 17.74
C GLU A 203 0.56 17.40 17.48
N GLY A 204 0.04 18.59 17.16
CA GLY A 204 0.88 19.70 16.72
C GLY A 204 1.55 19.42 15.38
N GLU A 205 2.88 19.45 15.35
CA GLU A 205 3.69 19.06 14.18
C GLU A 205 4.06 17.57 14.19
N ASP A 206 3.93 16.88 15.31
CA ASP A 206 4.26 15.48 15.49
C ASP A 206 3.05 14.55 15.33
N LYS A 207 3.32 13.27 15.27
CA LYS A 207 2.33 12.19 15.26
C LYS A 207 2.47 11.34 16.50
N LYS A 208 1.44 11.33 17.32
CA LYS A 208 1.38 10.54 18.55
C LYS A 208 0.82 9.16 18.30
N LEU A 209 1.52 8.14 18.79
CA LEU A 209 1.04 6.77 18.77
C LEU A 209 -0.13 6.60 19.74
N VAL A 210 -1.20 5.97 19.26
CA VAL A 210 -2.41 5.69 20.05
C VAL A 210 -2.84 4.24 19.91
N ARG A 211 -3.37 3.67 21.00
CA ARG A 211 -3.95 2.31 21.04
C ARG A 211 -5.45 2.41 21.17
N LYS A 212 -6.11 2.74 20.07
CA LYS A 212 -7.58 2.89 19.98
C LYS A 212 -8.10 1.97 18.88
N ASN A 213 -9.33 1.44 19.06
CA ASN A 213 -9.97 0.62 18.03
C ASN A 213 -10.51 1.42 16.84
N SER A 214 -10.61 2.74 16.97
CA SER A 214 -11.02 3.66 15.90
C SER A 214 -10.24 4.96 16.01
N ILE A 215 -9.73 5.45 14.88
CA ILE A 215 -8.92 6.65 14.74
C ILE A 215 -9.46 7.43 13.55
N GLU A 216 -9.71 8.72 13.73
CA GLU A 216 -10.24 9.60 12.70
C GLU A 216 -9.50 10.95 12.74
N GLY A 217 -9.20 11.52 11.56
CA GLY A 217 -8.51 12.79 11.46
C GLY A 217 -8.04 13.08 10.03
N THR A 218 -7.14 14.05 9.86
CA THR A 218 -6.58 14.40 8.55
C THR A 218 -5.25 13.68 8.27
N ASP A 219 -4.37 13.64 9.23
CA ASP A 219 -3.00 13.09 9.11
C ASP A 219 -2.83 11.91 10.07
N ILE A 220 -3.57 10.87 9.80
CA ILE A 220 -3.70 9.68 10.64
C ILE A 220 -3.34 8.42 9.88
N GLY A 221 -3.12 7.36 10.62
CA GLY A 221 -3.04 6.01 10.08
C GLY A 221 -3.16 4.98 11.18
N GLY A 222 -3.03 3.73 10.79
CA GLY A 222 -3.13 2.62 11.71
C GLY A 222 -2.08 1.55 11.44
N TYR A 223 -1.96 0.62 12.35
CA TYR A 223 -1.14 -0.55 12.21
C TYR A 223 -1.82 -1.80 12.76
N ALA A 224 -1.51 -2.91 12.14
CA ALA A 224 -1.81 -4.26 12.64
C ALA A 224 -0.50 -4.96 12.95
N SER A 225 -0.36 -5.56 14.14
CA SER A 225 0.81 -6.35 14.54
C SER A 225 0.47 -7.82 14.73
N PHE A 226 1.48 -8.68 14.51
CA PHE A 226 1.38 -10.13 14.57
C PHE A 226 2.66 -10.68 15.21
N ASP A 227 2.57 -11.26 16.39
CA ASP A 227 3.75 -11.74 17.13
C ASP A 227 4.28 -13.08 16.62
N LYS A 228 3.39 -13.94 16.11
CA LYS A 228 3.77 -15.27 15.62
C LYS A 228 3.06 -15.58 14.30
N LEU A 229 3.80 -15.52 13.23
CA LEU A 229 3.27 -15.88 11.92
C LEU A 229 3.40 -17.39 11.66
N LYS A 230 2.31 -18.00 11.20
CA LYS A 230 2.35 -19.35 10.66
C LYS A 230 3.18 -19.35 9.36
N LYS A 231 4.22 -20.19 9.31
CA LYS A 231 5.11 -20.30 8.15
C LYS A 231 5.71 -18.95 7.68
N GLN A 232 5.90 -18.01 8.61
CA GLN A 232 6.45 -16.69 8.33
C GLN A 232 5.67 -15.88 7.26
N SER A 233 4.48 -16.30 6.89
CA SER A 233 3.70 -15.72 5.82
C SER A 233 2.40 -15.10 6.33
N LEU A 234 2.17 -13.84 5.96
CA LEU A 234 0.94 -13.10 6.19
C LEU A 234 0.25 -12.84 4.85
N LEU A 235 -1.00 -13.26 4.74
CA LEU A 235 -1.84 -12.92 3.60
C LEU A 235 -2.82 -11.82 4.01
N MET A 236 -2.93 -10.79 3.18
CA MET A 236 -3.87 -9.69 3.34
C MET A 236 -4.63 -9.47 2.03
N LYS A 237 -5.95 -9.35 2.13
CA LYS A 237 -6.84 -8.91 1.04
C LYS A 237 -7.37 -7.54 1.37
N VAL A 238 -7.30 -6.62 0.42
CA VAL A 238 -7.83 -5.26 0.59
C VAL A 238 -8.86 -5.02 -0.51
N GLY A 239 -10.12 -5.02 -0.12
CA GLY A 239 -11.23 -4.57 -0.96
C GLY A 239 -11.30 -3.05 -0.95
N ILE A 240 -11.59 -2.43 -2.10
CA ILE A 240 -11.82 -0.99 -2.21
C ILE A 240 -13.19 -0.69 -2.80
N SER A 241 -13.75 0.44 -2.40
CA SER A 241 -15.06 0.92 -2.86
C SER A 241 -15.10 2.45 -2.87
N TYR A 242 -15.94 3.04 -3.71
CA TYR A 242 -16.25 4.48 -3.71
C TYR A 242 -17.63 4.79 -3.11
N VAL A 243 -18.28 3.81 -2.51
CA VAL A 243 -19.66 3.93 -1.99
C VAL A 243 -19.69 3.71 -0.48
N SER A 244 -19.14 2.60 0.01
CA SER A 244 -19.09 2.23 1.43
C SER A 244 -18.03 1.15 1.68
N GLU A 245 -17.75 0.87 2.95
CA GLU A 245 -17.02 -0.30 3.41
C GLU A 245 -17.76 -1.60 3.12
#